data_ab541c52f63d2cb55502b43690a26ef4
#
_entry.id   ab541c52f63d2cb55502b43690a26ef4
#
_cell.length_a   1.000
_cell.length_b   1.000
_cell.length_c   1.000
_cell.angle_alpha   90.00
_cell.angle_beta   90.00
_cell.angle_gamma   90.00
#
_symmetry.space_group_name_H-M   'P 1'
#
loop_
_entity.id
_entity.type
_entity.pdbx_description
1 polymer ?
#
loop_
_entity_poly.entity_id
_entity_poly.type
_entity_poly.pdbx_seq_one_letter_code
_entity_poly.pdbx_strand_id
1 'polypeptide(L)' 'SSDGKTMYKLKVGRYDTREDAQKALSEIKKIPAYKDSYIYSDKKVS' A
#
# COMPACT_ATOMS: atom_id res chain seq x y z
N SER A 1 8.52 -14.73 -9.38
CA SER A 1 7.78 -15.88 -8.95
C SER A 1 6.31 -15.76 -9.35
N SER A 2 5.77 -16.83 -9.74
CA SER A 2 4.39 -16.89 -10.18
C SER A 2 3.44 -17.25 -9.05
N ASP A 3 3.84 -17.09 -7.86
CA ASP A 3 3.05 -17.57 -6.73
C ASP A 3 1.92 -16.65 -6.32
N GLY A 4 1.62 -15.65 -7.11
CA GLY A 4 0.47 -14.82 -6.84
C GLY A 4 0.59 -13.97 -5.60
N LYS A 5 1.77 -13.54 -5.30
CA LYS A 5 2.00 -12.73 -4.13
C LYS A 5 1.24 -11.42 -4.23
N THR A 6 0.55 -11.08 -3.14
CA THR A 6 -0.20 -9.84 -3.07
C THR A 6 0.68 -8.72 -2.55
N MET A 7 0.67 -7.61 -3.26
CA MET A 7 1.35 -6.41 -2.84
C MET A 7 0.34 -5.39 -2.37
N TYR A 8 0.77 -4.49 -1.53
CA TYR A 8 -0.11 -3.43 -1.02
C TYR A 8 0.43 -2.10 -1.48
N LYS A 9 -0.45 -1.29 -2.03
CA LYS A 9 -0.06 -0.03 -2.64
C LYS A 9 -0.68 1.14 -1.92
N LEU A 10 0.07 2.21 -1.88
CA LEU A 10 -0.41 3.52 -1.46
C LEU A 10 -0.03 4.52 -2.53
N LYS A 11 -0.54 5.72 -2.43
CA LYS A 11 -0.19 6.76 -3.38
C LYS A 11 1.30 7.04 -3.42
N VAL A 12 1.97 6.86 -2.29
CA VAL A 12 3.39 7.19 -2.20
C VAL A 12 4.29 6.02 -2.59
N GLY A 13 3.76 4.82 -2.73
CA GLY A 13 4.62 3.71 -3.09
C GLY A 13 3.96 2.37 -2.87
N ARG A 14 4.79 1.32 -2.93
CA ARG A 14 4.33 -0.04 -2.78
C ARG A 14 4.99 -0.68 -1.57
N TYR A 15 4.31 -1.64 -0.99
CA TYR A 15 4.79 -2.33 0.20
C TYR A 15 4.53 -3.81 0.07
N ASP A 16 5.44 -4.61 0.61
CA ASP A 16 5.34 -6.05 0.53
C ASP A 16 4.32 -6.61 1.51
N THR A 17 4.12 -5.93 2.62
CA THR A 17 3.23 -6.41 3.64
C THR A 17 2.20 -5.35 3.98
N ARG A 18 1.07 -5.83 4.47
CA ARG A 18 0.01 -4.93 4.89
C ARG A 18 0.43 -4.07 6.07
N GLU A 19 1.22 -4.65 6.95
CA GLU A 19 1.67 -3.90 8.12
C GLU A 19 2.52 -2.70 7.71
N ASP A 20 3.43 -2.92 6.77
CA ASP A 20 4.24 -1.83 6.28
C ASP A 20 3.38 -0.76 5.62
N ALA A 21 2.41 -1.20 4.83
CA ALA A 21 1.52 -0.26 4.17
C ALA A 21 0.71 0.54 5.18
N GLN A 22 0.27 -0.11 6.24
CA GLN A 22 -0.51 0.59 7.26
C GLN A 22 0.31 1.62 8.00
N LYS A 23 1.56 1.30 8.29
CA LYS A 23 2.44 2.26 8.93
C LYS A 23 2.63 3.48 8.04
N ALA A 24 2.89 3.24 6.77
CA ALA A 24 3.05 4.35 5.84
C ALA A 24 1.77 5.15 5.72
N LEU A 25 0.64 4.46 5.66
CA LEU A 25 -0.64 5.14 5.55
C LEU A 25 -0.88 6.06 6.75
N SER A 26 -0.58 5.56 7.94
CA SER A 26 -0.75 6.36 9.14
C SER A 26 0.09 7.64 9.08
N GLU A 27 1.27 7.53 8.50
CA GLU A 27 2.14 8.69 8.38
C GLU A 27 1.64 9.66 7.32
N ILE A 28 1.29 9.15 6.16
CA ILE A 28 0.92 10.06 5.07
C ILE A 28 -0.43 10.72 5.30
N LYS A 29 -1.30 10.09 6.08
CA LYS A 29 -2.59 10.70 6.37
C LYS A 29 -2.48 11.94 7.22
N LYS A 30 -1.34 12.15 7.83
CA LYS A 30 -1.08 13.39 8.56
C LYS A 30 -0.85 14.56 7.62
N ILE A 31 -0.57 14.27 6.37
CA ILE A 31 -0.34 15.30 5.37
C ILE A 31 -1.68 15.59 4.70
N PRO A 32 -2.15 16.85 4.76
CA PRO A 32 -3.47 17.17 4.19
C PRO A 32 -3.63 16.77 2.73
N ALA A 33 -2.55 16.82 1.96
CA ALA A 33 -2.61 16.44 0.55
C ALA A 33 -2.89 14.97 0.35
N TYR A 34 -2.62 14.15 1.36
CA TYR A 34 -2.77 12.69 1.25
C TYR A 34 -3.79 12.13 2.23
N LYS A 35 -4.60 12.97 2.82
CA LYS A 35 -5.54 12.49 3.83
C LYS A 35 -6.57 11.51 3.27
N ASP A 36 -6.77 11.53 1.96
CA ASP A 36 -7.70 10.63 1.31
C ASP A 36 -7.05 9.34 0.83
N SER A 37 -5.79 9.14 1.17
CA SER A 37 -5.10 7.93 0.75
C SER A 37 -5.68 6.71 1.43
N TYR A 38 -5.55 5.58 0.76
CA TYR A 38 -6.01 4.31 1.31
C TYR A 38 -5.13 3.19 0.76
N ILE A 39 -5.16 2.06 1.46
CA ILE A 39 -4.42 0.89 1.05
C ILE A 39 -5.27 0.09 0.09
N TYR A 40 -4.68 -0.31 -1.02
CA TYR A 40 -5.35 -1.23 -1.93
C TYR A 40 -4.40 -2.35 -2.30
N SER A 41 -4.97 -3.51 -2.53
CA SER A 41 -4.17 -4.66 -2.89
C SER A 41 -3.92 -4.68 -4.38
N ASP A 42 -2.71 -5.08 -4.73
CA ASP A 42 -2.32 -5.23 -6.13
C ASP A 42 -1.90 -6.66 -6.32
N LYS A 43 -2.83 -7.50 -6.67
CA LYS A 43 -2.57 -8.91 -6.83
C LYS A 43 -2.04 -9.17 -8.21
N LYS A 44 -0.88 -9.75 -8.26
CA LYS A 44 -0.28 -10.08 -9.53
C LYS A 44 -0.85 -11.38 -10.05
N VAL A 45 -1.37 -11.32 -11.25
CA VAL A 45 -1.91 -12.48 -11.92
C VAL A 45 -0.95 -12.89 -12.99
N SER A 46 -0.50 -14.11 -12.96
CA SER A 46 0.41 -14.60 -13.99
C SER A 46 -0.27 -15.53 -14.95
#